data_d04cee6a6ec52fc5343dff0500efc7ed
#
_entry.id   d04cee6a6ec52fc5343dff0500efc7ed
#
_cell.length_a   1.000
_cell.length_b   1.000
_cell.length_c   1.000
_cell.angle_alpha   90.00
_cell.angle_beta   90.00
_cell.angle_gamma   90.00
#
_symmetry.space_group_name_H-M   'P 1'
#
loop_
_entity.id
_entity.type
_entity.pdbx_description
1 polymer ?
#
loop_
_entity_poly.entity_id
_entity_poly.type
_entity_poly.pdbx_seq_one_letter_code
_entity_poly.pdbx_strand_id
1 'polypeptide(L)'
;MKKDYSRFLTGQMGESLVVAELGRRNIAATAFSGNLPVADILAMHGQNTLRVQVKAMRKETATIGVGNLLNIEQRGPKQIVTKVDPLDDPDLIYVYVYLGDCLAHVRFFILTLRDLQNLIFNGYTGYLARNGGER
;
A
#
# COMPACT_ATOMS: atom_id res chain seq x y z
N MET A 1 -17.94 5.18 -28.49
CA MET A 1 -17.09 5.59 -27.39
C MET A 1 -16.12 4.47 -27.03
N LYS A 2 -14.84 4.74 -27.04
CA LYS A 2 -13.81 3.76 -26.70
C LYS A 2 -13.76 3.61 -25.18
N LYS A 3 -13.95 2.39 -24.66
CA LYS A 3 -13.84 2.13 -23.20
C LYS A 3 -12.39 2.25 -22.77
N ASP A 4 -12.16 2.95 -21.66
CA ASP A 4 -10.86 3.05 -21.02
C ASP A 4 -10.72 1.98 -19.94
N TYR A 5 -9.82 1.04 -20.14
CA TYR A 5 -9.53 -0.04 -19.21
C TYR A 5 -8.30 0.23 -18.32
N SER A 6 -7.66 1.38 -18.48
CA SER A 6 -6.35 1.65 -17.88
C SER A 6 -6.29 1.44 -16.37
N ARG A 7 -7.33 1.89 -15.64
CA ARG A 7 -7.41 1.73 -14.18
C ARG A 7 -7.49 0.25 -13.76
N PHE A 8 -8.34 -0.51 -14.43
CA PHE A 8 -8.49 -1.93 -14.17
C PHE A 8 -7.20 -2.70 -14.48
N LEU A 9 -6.60 -2.44 -15.66
CA LEU A 9 -5.38 -3.09 -16.08
C LEU A 9 -4.19 -2.74 -15.19
N THR A 10 -4.13 -1.51 -14.68
CA THR A 10 -3.09 -1.10 -13.72
C THR A 10 -3.10 -1.99 -12.48
N GLY A 11 -4.26 -2.18 -11.87
CA GLY A 11 -4.41 -3.07 -10.71
C GLY A 11 -4.06 -4.52 -11.03
N GLN A 12 -4.59 -5.05 -12.13
CA GLN A 12 -4.33 -6.42 -12.57
C GLN A 12 -2.85 -6.68 -12.86
N MET A 13 -2.17 -5.74 -13.52
CA MET A 13 -0.73 -5.85 -13.78
C MET A 13 0.06 -5.88 -12.47
N GLY A 14 -0.27 -5.01 -11.51
CA GLY A 14 0.41 -4.99 -10.22
C GLY A 14 0.30 -6.31 -9.48
N GLU A 15 -0.90 -6.86 -9.37
CA GLU A 15 -1.13 -8.16 -8.72
C GLU A 15 -0.40 -9.29 -9.45
N SER A 16 -0.46 -9.33 -10.78
CA SER A 16 0.21 -10.35 -11.59
C SER A 16 1.73 -10.30 -11.43
N LEU A 17 2.32 -9.11 -11.39
CA LEU A 17 3.76 -8.92 -11.19
C LEU A 17 4.19 -9.39 -9.79
N VAL A 18 3.40 -9.12 -8.76
CA VAL A 18 3.69 -9.60 -7.39
C VAL A 18 3.63 -11.11 -7.33
N VAL A 19 2.61 -11.74 -7.90
CA VAL A 19 2.51 -13.20 -7.96
C VAL A 19 3.71 -13.82 -8.69
N ALA A 20 4.11 -13.24 -9.82
CA ALA A 20 5.27 -13.69 -10.59
C ALA A 20 6.58 -13.57 -9.79
N GLU A 21 6.81 -12.44 -9.14
CA GLU A 21 8.02 -12.22 -8.34
C GLU A 21 8.09 -13.13 -7.11
N LEU A 22 6.96 -13.37 -6.45
CA LEU A 22 6.87 -14.33 -5.35
C LEU A 22 7.20 -15.75 -5.83
N GLY A 23 6.69 -16.14 -7.00
CA GLY A 23 7.00 -17.44 -7.61
C GLY A 23 8.49 -17.62 -7.90
N ARG A 24 9.18 -16.58 -8.37
CA ARG A 24 10.65 -16.62 -8.56
C ARG A 24 11.41 -16.85 -7.28
N ARG A 25 10.83 -16.49 -6.13
CA ARG A 25 11.40 -16.67 -4.78
C ARG A 25 10.93 -17.95 -4.10
N ASN A 26 10.31 -18.85 -4.84
CA ASN A 26 9.75 -20.10 -4.33
C ASN A 26 8.63 -19.91 -3.31
N ILE A 27 7.86 -18.84 -3.46
CA ILE A 27 6.68 -18.53 -2.65
C ILE A 27 5.45 -18.73 -3.54
N ALA A 28 4.59 -19.67 -3.17
CA ALA A 28 3.33 -19.89 -3.88
C ALA A 28 2.36 -18.74 -3.55
N ALA A 29 1.78 -18.14 -4.58
CA ALA A 29 0.85 -17.03 -4.39
C ALA A 29 -0.30 -17.13 -5.38
N THR A 30 -1.49 -16.73 -4.91
CA THR A 30 -2.68 -16.66 -5.74
C THR A 30 -3.42 -15.34 -5.49
N ALA A 31 -3.85 -14.70 -6.57
CA ALA A 31 -4.70 -13.53 -6.48
C ALA A 31 -6.15 -13.97 -6.22
N PHE A 32 -6.85 -13.24 -5.36
CA PHE A 32 -8.28 -13.45 -5.17
C PHE A 32 -9.07 -12.92 -6.37
N SER A 33 -10.07 -13.65 -6.79
CA SER A 33 -11.07 -13.16 -7.74
C SER A 33 -12.09 -12.29 -7.02
N GLY A 34 -12.29 -11.06 -7.50
CA GLY A 34 -13.19 -10.08 -6.89
C GLY A 34 -12.51 -9.16 -5.88
N ASN A 35 -13.31 -8.24 -5.34
CA ASN A 35 -12.81 -7.24 -4.40
C ASN A 35 -12.96 -7.72 -2.96
N LEU A 36 -11.90 -8.28 -2.40
CA LEU A 36 -11.82 -8.51 -0.96
C LEU A 36 -11.26 -7.26 -0.28
N PRO A 37 -11.88 -6.76 0.79
CA PRO A 37 -11.44 -5.52 1.42
C PRO A 37 -10.13 -5.67 2.20
N VAL A 38 -9.66 -6.89 2.45
CA VAL A 38 -8.55 -7.17 3.36
C VAL A 38 -7.25 -7.50 2.63
N ALA A 39 -7.31 -8.21 1.50
CA ALA A 39 -6.11 -8.62 0.77
C ALA A 39 -6.43 -8.92 -0.69
N ASP A 40 -5.43 -8.71 -1.55
CA ASP A 40 -5.52 -9.04 -2.98
C ASP A 40 -4.90 -10.39 -3.30
N ILE A 41 -3.92 -10.83 -2.50
CA ILE A 41 -3.12 -12.04 -2.73
C ILE A 41 -2.97 -12.81 -1.43
N LEU A 42 -3.07 -14.13 -1.54
CA LEU A 42 -2.65 -15.07 -0.51
C LEU A 42 -1.33 -15.70 -0.93
N ALA A 43 -0.31 -15.60 -0.09
CA ALA A 43 1.03 -16.15 -0.33
C ALA A 43 1.35 -17.23 0.70
N MET A 44 2.00 -18.32 0.26
CA MET A 44 2.39 -19.44 1.12
C MET A 44 3.85 -19.81 0.91
N HIS A 45 4.55 -20.00 2.02
CA HIS A 45 5.90 -20.55 2.04
C HIS A 45 6.03 -21.54 3.18
N GLY A 46 6.18 -22.84 2.86
CA GLY A 46 6.10 -23.91 3.85
C GLY A 46 4.73 -23.93 4.51
N GLN A 47 4.69 -23.84 5.83
CA GLN A 47 3.45 -23.80 6.63
C GLN A 47 2.98 -22.37 6.93
N ASN A 48 3.71 -21.36 6.49
CA ASN A 48 3.37 -19.97 6.73
C ASN A 48 2.49 -19.42 5.61
N THR A 49 1.45 -18.69 5.99
CA THR A 49 0.54 -18.01 5.08
C THR A 49 0.55 -16.52 5.36
N LEU A 50 0.65 -15.71 4.31
CA LEU A 50 0.65 -14.26 4.39
C LEU A 50 -0.44 -13.70 3.49
N ARG A 51 -1.11 -12.65 3.98
CA ARG A 51 -2.01 -11.82 3.19
C ARG A 51 -1.26 -10.62 2.66
N VAL A 52 -1.47 -10.31 1.39
CA VAL A 52 -0.78 -9.23 0.70
C VAL A 52 -1.79 -8.31 0.04
N GLN A 53 -1.66 -7.03 0.32
CA GLN A 53 -2.38 -5.95 -0.35
C GLN A 53 -1.46 -5.33 -1.39
N VAL A 54 -1.92 -5.22 -2.63
CA VAL A 54 -1.13 -4.66 -3.73
C VAL A 54 -1.66 -3.28 -4.12
N LYS A 55 -0.76 -2.33 -4.28
CA LYS A 55 -1.04 -0.99 -4.79
C LYS A 55 -0.15 -0.72 -5.99
N ALA A 56 -0.74 -0.73 -7.19
CA ALA A 56 -0.01 -0.45 -8.42
C ALA A 56 0.05 1.05 -8.71
N MET A 57 1.21 1.52 -9.14
CA MET A 57 1.47 2.92 -9.47
C MET A 57 2.03 3.02 -10.89
N ARG A 58 1.46 3.90 -11.71
CA ARG A 58 2.03 4.28 -13.01
C ARG A 58 3.04 5.42 -12.89
N LYS A 59 2.92 6.24 -11.88
CA LYS A 59 3.84 7.33 -11.52
C LYS A 59 4.64 6.94 -10.29
N GLU A 60 5.75 7.61 -10.03
CA GLU A 60 6.61 7.37 -8.86
C GLU A 60 6.02 7.91 -7.54
N THR A 61 4.74 8.24 -7.54
CA THR A 61 4.03 8.74 -6.36
C THR A 61 2.84 7.85 -6.03
N ALA A 62 2.68 7.53 -4.76
CA ALA A 62 1.53 6.79 -4.25
C ALA A 62 0.56 7.74 -3.53
N THR A 63 -0.73 7.52 -3.74
CA THR A 63 -1.77 8.14 -2.92
C THR A 63 -2.10 7.18 -1.79
N ILE A 64 -1.99 7.65 -0.55
CA ILE A 64 -2.21 6.85 0.65
C ILE A 64 -3.35 7.46 1.45
N GLY A 65 -4.41 6.68 1.68
CA GLY A 65 -5.50 7.06 2.57
C GLY A 65 -5.05 6.95 4.03
N VAL A 66 -5.15 8.03 4.78
CA VAL A 66 -4.65 8.08 6.17
C VAL A 66 -5.71 7.73 7.23
N GLY A 67 -6.99 7.69 6.86
CA GLY A 67 -8.11 7.59 7.80
C GLY A 67 -8.11 6.35 8.70
N ASN A 68 -7.54 5.25 8.23
CA ASN A 68 -7.42 4.01 9.00
C ASN A 68 -6.09 3.89 9.76
N LEU A 69 -5.19 4.85 9.59
CA LEU A 69 -3.84 4.81 10.13
C LEU A 69 -3.58 5.90 11.15
N LEU A 70 -4.17 7.08 10.95
CA LEU A 70 -3.96 8.26 11.77
C LEU A 70 -5.29 8.83 12.26
N ASN A 71 -5.27 9.34 13.48
CA ASN A 71 -6.31 10.21 14.00
C ASN A 71 -5.84 11.65 13.84
N ILE A 72 -6.63 12.48 13.15
CA ILE A 72 -6.33 13.89 12.90
C ILE A 72 -7.40 14.73 13.56
N GLU A 73 -7.01 15.53 14.55
CA GLU A 73 -7.88 16.44 15.25
C GLU A 73 -7.56 17.89 14.85
N GLN A 74 -8.57 18.61 14.40
CA GLN A 74 -8.45 20.04 14.07
C GLN A 74 -8.66 20.88 15.34
N ARG A 75 -7.67 21.70 15.70
CA ARG A 75 -7.75 22.67 16.81
C ARG A 75 -7.44 24.07 16.30
N GLY A 76 -8.50 24.81 15.92
CA GLY A 76 -8.34 26.09 15.24
C GLY A 76 -7.60 25.89 13.90
N PRO A 77 -6.55 26.66 13.60
CA PRO A 77 -5.76 26.49 12.38
C PRO A 77 -4.80 25.30 12.43
N LYS A 78 -4.57 24.73 13.62
CA LYS A 78 -3.59 23.65 13.84
C LYS A 78 -4.22 22.28 13.82
N GLN A 79 -3.43 21.28 13.47
CA GLN A 79 -3.81 19.87 13.54
C GLN A 79 -2.96 19.13 14.58
N ILE A 80 -3.62 18.23 15.30
CA ILE A 80 -2.97 17.26 16.19
C ILE A 80 -3.16 15.89 15.58
N VAL A 81 -2.05 15.19 15.38
CA VAL A 81 -2.03 13.88 14.73
C VAL A 81 -1.52 12.83 15.70
N THR A 82 -2.27 11.75 15.83
CA THR A 82 -1.87 10.57 16.58
C THR A 82 -2.06 9.32 15.72
N LYS A 83 -1.37 8.25 16.06
CA LYS A 83 -1.56 6.96 15.38
C LYS A 83 -2.85 6.30 15.85
N VAL A 84 -3.55 5.63 14.94
CA VAL A 84 -4.59 4.67 15.31
C VAL A 84 -3.91 3.51 16.06
N ASP A 85 -4.37 3.22 17.26
CA ASP A 85 -3.84 2.16 18.11
C ASP A 85 -4.98 1.52 18.93
N PRO A 86 -5.16 0.18 18.89
CA PRO A 86 -4.38 -0.75 18.07
C PRO A 86 -4.73 -0.68 16.59
N LEU A 87 -3.75 -1.01 15.72
CA LEU A 87 -4.02 -1.27 14.31
C LEU A 87 -4.79 -2.58 14.16
N ASP A 88 -5.78 -2.57 13.28
CA ASP A 88 -6.39 -3.78 12.78
C ASP A 88 -5.42 -4.42 11.77
N ASP A 89 -4.92 -5.61 12.08
CA ASP A 89 -3.98 -6.35 11.24
C ASP A 89 -2.63 -5.64 10.96
N PRO A 90 -1.82 -5.35 11.99
CA PRO A 90 -0.57 -4.60 11.85
C PRO A 90 0.48 -5.31 10.98
N ASP A 91 0.38 -6.63 10.82
CA ASP A 91 1.31 -7.48 10.07
C ASP A 91 0.88 -7.71 8.62
N LEU A 92 -0.24 -7.14 8.18
CA LEU A 92 -0.66 -7.17 6.78
C LEU A 92 0.46 -6.60 5.90
N ILE A 93 0.83 -7.35 4.87
CA ILE A 93 1.88 -6.94 3.93
C ILE A 93 1.28 -6.06 2.85
N TYR A 94 1.85 -4.87 2.67
CA TYR A 94 1.58 -3.98 1.55
C TYR A 94 2.71 -4.07 0.55
N VAL A 95 2.39 -4.25 -0.71
CA VAL A 95 3.34 -4.16 -1.81
C VAL A 95 2.91 -3.05 -2.75
N TYR A 96 3.69 -1.98 -2.80
CA TYR A 96 3.55 -0.93 -3.80
C TYR A 96 4.38 -1.32 -5.02
N VAL A 97 3.73 -1.40 -6.17
CA VAL A 97 4.36 -1.77 -7.44
C VAL A 97 4.42 -0.55 -8.35
N TYR A 98 5.61 -0.05 -8.62
CA TYR A 98 5.84 0.91 -9.68
C TYR A 98 5.99 0.16 -10.98
N LEU A 99 5.07 0.41 -11.92
CA LEU A 99 4.99 -0.35 -13.17
C LEU A 99 6.09 0.02 -14.17
N GLY A 100 6.56 1.28 -14.13
CA GLY A 100 7.55 1.76 -15.10
C GLY A 100 7.02 1.77 -16.53
N ASP A 101 7.93 2.00 -17.46
CA ASP A 101 7.63 1.98 -18.91
C ASP A 101 7.76 0.57 -19.52
N CYS A 102 8.50 -0.30 -18.84
CA CYS A 102 8.73 -1.69 -19.24
C CYS A 102 9.07 -2.56 -18.02
N LEU A 103 9.14 -3.87 -18.20
CA LEU A 103 9.43 -4.82 -17.11
C LEU A 103 10.76 -4.54 -16.41
N ALA A 104 11.77 -4.05 -17.13
CA ALA A 104 13.07 -3.72 -16.54
C ALA A 104 13.01 -2.55 -15.53
N HIS A 105 11.97 -1.73 -15.58
CA HIS A 105 11.78 -0.56 -14.71
C HIS A 105 10.79 -0.82 -13.57
N VAL A 106 10.23 -2.02 -13.47
CA VAL A 106 9.33 -2.38 -12.36
C VAL A 106 10.09 -2.38 -11.04
N ARG A 107 9.48 -1.77 -10.02
CA ARG A 107 10.02 -1.76 -8.65
C ARG A 107 8.94 -2.16 -7.66
N PHE A 108 9.36 -2.89 -6.63
CA PHE A 108 8.51 -3.32 -5.54
C PHE A 108 8.96 -2.66 -4.23
N PHE A 109 8.00 -2.10 -3.51
CA PHE A 109 8.20 -1.53 -2.18
C PHE A 109 7.34 -2.33 -1.20
N ILE A 110 7.96 -3.01 -0.26
CA ILE A 110 7.30 -3.96 0.63
C ILE A 110 7.33 -3.42 2.06
N LEU A 111 6.16 -3.31 2.67
CA LEU A 111 5.95 -2.75 4.00
C LEU A 111 4.92 -3.58 4.75
N THR A 112 5.05 -3.67 6.08
CA THR A 112 3.90 -4.05 6.90
C THR A 112 2.96 -2.85 7.05
N LEU A 113 1.71 -3.08 7.47
CA LEU A 113 0.78 -1.98 7.76
C LEU A 113 1.33 -1.08 8.88
N ARG A 114 2.02 -1.66 9.85
CA ARG A 114 2.69 -0.91 10.92
C ARG A 114 3.81 -0.01 10.37
N ASP A 115 4.63 -0.53 9.48
CA ASP A 115 5.69 0.27 8.84
C ASP A 115 5.11 1.42 8.02
N LEU A 116 4.03 1.14 7.30
CA LEU A 116 3.31 2.15 6.53
C LEU A 116 2.74 3.24 7.44
N GLN A 117 2.13 2.87 8.57
CA GLN A 117 1.63 3.82 9.56
C GLN A 117 2.76 4.72 10.08
N ASN A 118 3.90 4.12 10.46
CA ASN A 118 5.04 4.86 10.97
C ASN A 118 5.61 5.84 9.93
N LEU A 119 5.73 5.38 8.69
CA LEU A 119 6.22 6.21 7.58
C LEU A 119 5.31 7.44 7.37
N ILE A 120 4.00 7.21 7.30
CA ILE A 120 3.01 8.27 7.08
C ILE A 120 2.94 9.21 8.27
N PHE A 121 2.94 8.68 9.48
CA PHE A 121 2.93 9.49 10.71
C PHE A 121 4.14 10.43 10.78
N ASN A 122 5.33 9.90 10.52
CA ASN A 122 6.56 10.70 10.53
C ASN A 122 6.56 11.78 9.44
N GLY A 123 6.09 11.43 8.25
CA GLY A 123 5.98 12.39 7.14
C GLY A 123 4.98 13.50 7.43
N TYR A 124 3.82 13.15 7.95
CA TYR A 124 2.74 14.10 8.24
C TYR A 124 3.11 15.04 9.39
N THR A 125 3.61 14.50 10.50
CA THR A 125 4.04 15.30 11.67
C THR A 125 5.25 16.16 11.34
N GLY A 126 6.17 15.67 10.51
CA GLY A 126 7.30 16.45 10.01
C GLY A 126 6.84 17.64 9.13
N TYR A 127 5.85 17.43 8.29
CA TYR A 127 5.23 18.52 7.51
C TYR A 127 4.60 19.57 8.43
N LEU A 128 3.79 19.15 9.41
CA LEU A 128 3.16 20.08 10.35
C LEU A 128 4.20 20.87 11.15
N ALA A 129 5.27 20.22 11.62
CA ALA A 129 6.33 20.90 12.36
C ALA A 129 7.00 22.03 11.55
N ARG A 130 7.22 21.80 10.24
CA ARG A 130 7.77 22.83 9.34
C ARG A 130 6.79 23.95 9.01
N ASN A 131 5.49 23.75 9.18
CA ASN A 131 4.43 24.69 8.86
C ASN A 131 3.66 25.20 10.10
N GLY A 132 4.30 25.22 11.27
CA GLY A 132 3.71 25.73 12.50
C GLY A 132 2.50 24.95 13.02
N GLY A 133 2.35 23.72 12.61
CA GLY A 133 1.21 22.85 12.95
C GLY A 133 0.00 22.98 12.02
N GLU A 134 0.13 23.71 10.93
CA GLU A 134 -0.96 24.00 9.98
C GLU A 134 -0.83 23.18 8.69
N ARG A 135 -2.00 22.87 8.09
CA ARG A 135 -2.11 22.24 6.78
C ARG A 135 -3.08 23.00 5.88
#